data_7cdd2bda96ab185a8ef58af47a48bf50
#
_entry.id   7cdd2bda96ab185a8ef58af47a48bf50
#
_cell.length_a   1.000
_cell.length_b   1.000
_cell.length_c   1.000
_cell.angle_alpha   90.00
_cell.angle_beta   90.00
_cell.angle_gamma   90.00
#
_symmetry.space_group_name_H-M   'P 1'
#
loop_
_entity.id
_entity.type
_entity.pdbx_description
1 polymer ?
#
loop_
_entity_poly.entity_id
_entity_poly.type
_entity_poly.pdbx_seq_one_letter_code
_entity_poly.pdbx_strand_id
1 'polypeptide(L)'
;MRVSTKLDRITLKAKSDRKLRFTSLAHLVTPEFLKETWRQMNRRAASGVDGESAKEFERGLDQRVEALCARVRAGRYVAPPVRRVEIPKPGKAEKRPLGIPTTEDRLLQRAVARILDAVFEADFQEGSYGYRRGRGPHQALKALRERIVTKKVSFVYEADIRSYFTRINHSWLRQMVAHRIADPIILRLIGKWLNAGVMQNGVVLRSEEGTPQGGPVSPVLSNVYLHYVLDLWFERRVKRHFQGESYLIRFVDDFVVCFQYKRDAELLHRQLEMRLGKFNLNLAAEKTRILQFGRFAAANRAQHGQRPETFDFLGFKHVCGRSRRGDFALVRIPGAKSCRRFLDRTHDWLKAHMHWRRRDQQAHLRIMLQGFYQYFALHHCKRKLDWLFAEVQRQWIRVLRHQSQCNRICWSYLLGRSWFELPYATMLHPTV
;
A
#
# COMPACT_ATOMS: atom_id res chain seq x y z
N MET A 1 29.94 -2.31 -15.39
CA MET A 1 28.62 -2.95 -15.59
C MET A 1 27.61 -2.25 -14.70
N ARG A 2 26.52 -1.68 -15.23
CA ARG A 2 25.52 -0.92 -14.45
C ARG A 2 24.86 -1.85 -13.42
N VAL A 3 24.54 -1.33 -12.24
CA VAL A 3 23.94 -2.10 -11.13
C VAL A 3 22.58 -2.71 -11.53
N SER A 4 21.78 -1.99 -12.31
CA SER A 4 20.51 -2.51 -12.86
C SER A 4 20.72 -3.83 -13.62
N THR A 5 21.79 -3.94 -14.41
CA THR A 5 22.11 -5.16 -15.18
C THR A 5 22.43 -6.37 -14.27
N LYS A 6 23.03 -6.14 -13.07
CA LYS A 6 23.27 -7.22 -12.12
C LYS A 6 21.98 -7.72 -11.47
N LEU A 7 21.07 -6.82 -11.07
CA LEU A 7 19.77 -7.20 -10.52
C LEU A 7 18.89 -7.89 -11.58
N ASP A 8 18.92 -7.42 -12.84
CA ASP A 8 18.17 -8.05 -13.93
C ASP A 8 18.65 -9.49 -14.18
N ARG A 9 19.98 -9.75 -14.09
CA ARG A 9 20.53 -11.11 -14.17
C ARG A 9 20.04 -12.02 -13.04
N ILE A 10 19.92 -11.50 -11.82
CA ILE A 10 19.34 -12.25 -10.69
C ILE A 10 17.89 -12.59 -10.99
N THR A 11 17.12 -11.62 -11.45
CA THR A 11 15.71 -11.83 -11.80
C THR A 11 15.57 -12.88 -12.89
N LEU A 12 16.41 -12.87 -13.92
CA LEU A 12 16.41 -13.88 -14.98
C LEU A 12 16.75 -15.27 -14.43
N LYS A 13 17.79 -15.40 -13.59
CA LYS A 13 18.14 -16.67 -12.92
C LYS A 13 17.01 -17.15 -12.01
N ALA A 14 16.37 -16.26 -11.25
CA ALA A 14 15.27 -16.61 -10.37
C ALA A 14 14.05 -17.11 -11.16
N LYS A 15 13.81 -16.57 -12.36
CA LYS A 15 12.73 -16.99 -13.27
C LYS A 15 13.03 -18.31 -13.96
N SER A 16 14.28 -18.54 -14.39
CA SER A 16 14.68 -19.79 -15.08
C SER A 16 14.67 -20.99 -14.14
N ASP A 17 15.02 -20.79 -12.88
CA ASP A 17 14.97 -21.86 -11.86
C ASP A 17 14.29 -21.35 -10.57
N ARG A 18 13.03 -21.74 -10.38
CA ARG A 18 12.25 -21.42 -9.18
C ARG A 18 12.66 -22.18 -7.93
N LYS A 19 13.53 -23.18 -8.03
CA LYS A 19 14.09 -23.92 -6.91
C LYS A 19 15.47 -23.41 -6.51
N LEU A 20 16.11 -22.59 -7.34
CA LEU A 20 17.44 -22.03 -7.09
C LEU A 20 17.45 -21.25 -5.76
N ARG A 21 18.37 -21.60 -4.90
CA ARG A 21 18.69 -20.87 -3.66
C ARG A 21 19.97 -20.06 -3.89
N PHE A 22 19.87 -18.75 -3.72
CA PHE A 22 20.99 -17.84 -3.91
C PHE A 22 21.90 -17.84 -2.70
N THR A 23 23.11 -18.34 -2.86
CA THR A 23 24.12 -18.49 -1.79
C THR A 23 25.04 -17.28 -1.65
N SER A 24 25.13 -16.44 -2.68
CA SER A 24 26.00 -15.27 -2.71
C SER A 24 25.27 -14.07 -3.32
N LEU A 25 24.76 -13.18 -2.49
CA LEU A 25 24.09 -11.94 -2.86
C LEU A 25 24.69 -10.70 -2.18
N ALA A 26 25.33 -10.90 -1.03
CA ALA A 26 25.91 -9.81 -0.25
C ALA A 26 27.05 -9.08 -0.98
N HIS A 27 27.73 -9.75 -1.94
CA HIS A 27 28.74 -9.11 -2.78
C HIS A 27 28.18 -7.96 -3.65
N LEU A 28 26.85 -7.90 -3.84
CA LEU A 28 26.16 -6.80 -4.54
C LEU A 28 26.09 -5.54 -3.69
N VAL A 29 26.21 -5.66 -2.36
CA VAL A 29 26.22 -4.50 -1.46
C VAL A 29 27.61 -3.85 -1.54
N THR A 30 27.80 -3.04 -2.59
CA THR A 30 29.02 -2.27 -2.85
C THR A 30 28.77 -0.79 -2.61
N PRO A 31 29.84 0.02 -2.40
CA PRO A 31 29.70 1.48 -2.29
C PRO A 31 28.91 2.09 -3.46
N GLU A 32 29.16 1.66 -4.70
CA GLU A 32 28.47 2.14 -5.90
C GLU A 32 26.97 1.80 -5.85
N PHE A 33 26.62 0.59 -5.38
CA PHE A 33 25.22 0.18 -5.23
C PHE A 33 24.50 0.99 -4.16
N LEU A 34 25.15 1.26 -3.05
CA LEU A 34 24.61 2.11 -1.99
C LEU A 34 24.43 3.56 -2.47
N LYS A 35 25.42 4.13 -3.17
CA LYS A 35 25.31 5.47 -3.76
C LYS A 35 24.18 5.56 -4.78
N GLU A 36 24.00 4.57 -5.65
CA GLU A 36 22.87 4.51 -6.58
C GLU A 36 21.54 4.42 -5.84
N THR A 37 21.48 3.62 -4.77
CA THR A 37 20.30 3.49 -3.93
C THR A 37 19.98 4.79 -3.21
N TRP A 38 20.99 5.52 -2.71
CA TRP A 38 20.85 6.83 -2.08
C TRP A 38 20.18 7.85 -3.00
N ARG A 39 20.55 7.89 -4.29
CA ARG A 39 19.92 8.80 -5.26
C ARG A 39 18.42 8.58 -5.43
N GLN A 40 17.94 7.38 -5.15
CA GLN A 40 16.51 7.00 -5.26
C GLN A 40 15.73 7.19 -3.94
N MET A 41 16.39 7.60 -2.85
CA MET A 41 15.76 7.74 -1.55
C MET A 41 15.12 9.12 -1.36
N ASN A 42 14.04 9.16 -0.58
CA ASN A 42 13.45 10.42 -0.14
C ASN A 42 14.32 11.06 0.96
N ARG A 43 14.99 12.15 0.62
CA ARG A 43 15.88 12.90 1.52
C ARG A 43 15.15 13.81 2.52
N ARG A 44 13.84 13.98 2.39
CA ARG A 44 12.99 14.76 3.32
C ARG A 44 12.39 13.91 4.44
N ALA A 45 12.73 12.63 4.50
CA ALA A 45 12.22 11.74 5.53
C ALA A 45 12.78 12.11 6.92
N ALA A 46 11.99 11.90 7.95
CA ALA A 46 12.38 12.17 9.35
C ALA A 46 13.62 11.35 9.76
N SER A 47 14.44 11.89 10.65
CA SER A 47 15.62 11.23 11.25
C SER A 47 15.23 10.08 12.17
N GLY A 48 16.14 9.12 12.35
CA GLY A 48 16.01 8.00 13.26
C GLY A 48 16.23 8.36 14.72
N VAL A 49 16.70 7.38 15.51
CA VAL A 49 17.06 7.55 16.93
C VAL A 49 18.31 8.40 17.16
N ASP A 50 19.18 8.44 16.14
CA ASP A 50 20.42 9.22 16.11
C ASP A 50 20.20 10.72 15.87
N GLY A 51 19.00 11.13 15.51
CA GLY A 51 18.66 12.51 15.16
C GLY A 51 19.26 12.98 13.82
N GLU A 52 20.10 12.17 13.15
CA GLU A 52 20.81 12.57 11.95
C GLU A 52 19.87 12.68 10.74
N SER A 53 19.86 13.87 10.11
CA SER A 53 19.10 14.12 8.89
C SER A 53 19.77 13.52 7.67
N ALA A 54 19.01 13.30 6.57
CA ALA A 54 19.57 12.86 5.31
C ALA A 54 20.60 13.85 4.73
N LYS A 55 20.42 15.15 5.00
CA LYS A 55 21.35 16.21 4.52
C LYS A 55 22.70 16.15 5.25
N GLU A 56 22.70 15.83 6.54
CA GLU A 56 23.92 15.63 7.32
C GLU A 56 24.64 14.35 6.89
N PHE A 57 23.90 13.25 6.73
CA PHE A 57 24.44 12.00 6.23
C PHE A 57 25.11 12.15 4.85
N GLU A 58 24.56 12.98 3.98
CA GLU A 58 25.08 13.22 2.63
C GLU A 58 26.47 13.88 2.60
N ARG A 59 26.83 14.68 3.62
CA ARG A 59 28.12 15.40 3.70
C ARG A 59 29.36 14.48 3.78
N GLY A 60 29.20 13.24 4.10
CA GLY A 60 30.32 12.27 4.11
C GLY A 60 29.95 10.97 3.44
N LEU A 61 29.07 10.99 2.45
CA LEU A 61 28.44 9.82 1.84
C LEU A 61 29.47 8.78 1.38
N ASP A 62 30.55 9.20 0.73
CA ASP A 62 31.54 8.29 0.16
C ASP A 62 32.25 7.45 1.24
N GLN A 63 32.79 8.10 2.25
CA GLN A 63 33.43 7.41 3.37
C GLN A 63 32.44 6.55 4.18
N ARG A 64 31.22 7.08 4.37
CA ARG A 64 30.18 6.36 5.15
C ARG A 64 29.71 5.07 4.46
N VAL A 65 29.50 5.11 3.14
CA VAL A 65 29.09 3.88 2.41
C VAL A 65 30.21 2.85 2.35
N GLU A 66 31.48 3.27 2.26
CA GLU A 66 32.64 2.38 2.34
C GLU A 66 32.74 1.71 3.71
N ALA A 67 32.68 2.52 4.78
CA ALA A 67 32.69 2.01 6.15
C ALA A 67 31.48 1.07 6.42
N LEU A 68 30.31 1.38 5.91
CA LEU A 68 29.13 0.54 6.03
C LEU A 68 29.33 -0.80 5.31
N CYS A 69 29.83 -0.78 4.08
CA CYS A 69 30.14 -2.01 3.34
C CYS A 69 31.18 -2.88 4.07
N ALA A 70 32.24 -2.27 4.62
CA ALA A 70 33.25 -2.98 5.39
C ALA A 70 32.65 -3.64 6.65
N ARG A 71 31.80 -2.93 7.41
CA ARG A 71 31.10 -3.49 8.59
C ARG A 71 30.15 -4.62 8.22
N VAL A 72 29.43 -4.50 7.11
CA VAL A 72 28.51 -5.54 6.63
C VAL A 72 29.28 -6.80 6.24
N ARG A 73 30.37 -6.68 5.46
CA ARG A 73 31.20 -7.81 5.03
C ARG A 73 31.87 -8.51 6.21
N ALA A 74 32.37 -7.74 7.18
CA ALA A 74 33.00 -8.27 8.39
C ALA A 74 31.98 -8.83 9.41
N GLY A 75 30.66 -8.78 9.13
CA GLY A 75 29.62 -9.22 10.06
C GLY A 75 29.40 -8.31 11.28
N ARG A 76 30.15 -7.19 11.36
CA ARG A 76 30.16 -6.25 12.50
C ARG A 76 29.04 -5.18 12.44
N TYR A 77 28.26 -5.15 11.36
CA TYR A 77 27.10 -4.24 11.30
C TYR A 77 26.11 -4.56 12.45
N VAL A 78 25.63 -3.53 13.13
CA VAL A 78 24.60 -3.61 14.17
C VAL A 78 23.40 -2.77 13.71
N ALA A 79 22.21 -3.36 13.74
CA ALA A 79 20.98 -2.64 13.40
C ALA A 79 20.55 -1.77 14.60
N PRO A 80 20.48 -0.44 14.46
CA PRO A 80 19.99 0.43 15.52
C PRO A 80 18.50 0.18 15.80
N PRO A 81 17.99 0.46 17.01
CA PRO A 81 16.56 0.45 17.26
C PRO A 81 15.84 1.51 16.42
N VAL A 82 14.60 1.24 16.03
CA VAL A 82 13.80 2.22 15.29
C VAL A 82 13.13 3.22 16.23
N ARG A 83 13.09 4.50 15.87
CA ARG A 83 12.38 5.53 16.63
C ARG A 83 10.88 5.40 16.41
N ARG A 84 10.12 5.18 17.49
CA ARG A 84 8.65 5.09 17.41
C ARG A 84 8.02 6.47 17.29
N VAL A 85 7.14 6.60 16.29
CA VAL A 85 6.27 7.74 16.10
C VAL A 85 4.84 7.23 15.93
N GLU A 86 3.90 7.84 16.63
CA GLU A 86 2.50 7.47 16.54
C GLU A 86 1.77 8.37 15.55
N ILE A 87 1.26 7.78 14.47
CA ILE A 87 0.47 8.49 13.45
C ILE A 87 -1.00 8.28 13.73
N PRO A 88 -1.83 9.33 13.84
CA PRO A 88 -3.27 9.20 14.02
C PRO A 88 -3.89 8.37 12.88
N LYS A 89 -4.72 7.39 13.23
CA LYS A 89 -5.56 6.71 12.24
C LYS A 89 -6.73 7.64 11.91
N PRO A 90 -6.91 8.04 10.65
CA PRO A 90 -7.98 8.96 10.26
C PRO A 90 -9.36 8.42 10.67
N GLY A 91 -10.14 9.24 11.40
CA GLY A 91 -11.49 8.89 11.87
C GLY A 91 -11.55 7.85 13.00
N LYS A 92 -10.43 7.58 13.68
CA LYS A 92 -10.36 6.70 14.86
C LYS A 92 -9.49 7.35 15.93
N ALA A 93 -9.82 7.09 17.21
CA ALA A 93 -8.99 7.50 18.36
C ALA A 93 -7.64 6.74 18.40
N GLU A 94 -7.58 5.59 17.77
CA GLU A 94 -6.37 4.76 17.71
C GLU A 94 -5.28 5.38 16.84
N LYS A 95 -4.04 5.28 17.30
CA LYS A 95 -2.84 5.65 16.55
C LYS A 95 -2.17 4.42 15.93
N ARG A 96 -1.45 4.63 14.84
CA ARG A 96 -0.61 3.60 14.20
C ARG A 96 0.84 3.85 14.60
N PRO A 97 1.52 2.89 15.23
CA PRO A 97 2.94 3.03 15.50
C PRO A 97 3.73 2.90 14.19
N LEU A 98 4.63 3.84 13.93
CA LEU A 98 5.58 3.82 12.83
C LEU A 98 6.99 3.82 13.41
N GLY A 99 7.83 2.87 12.99
CA GLY A 99 9.25 2.83 13.35
C GLY A 99 10.09 3.54 12.29
N ILE A 100 10.83 4.55 12.69
CA ILE A 100 11.71 5.31 11.80
C ILE A 100 13.15 4.81 12.01
N PRO A 101 13.76 4.09 11.06
CA PRO A 101 15.17 3.70 11.12
C PRO A 101 16.09 4.90 10.95
N THR A 102 17.35 4.77 11.36
CA THR A 102 18.40 5.76 11.07
C THR A 102 18.60 5.90 9.56
N THR A 103 19.19 6.99 9.12
CA THR A 103 19.42 7.26 7.69
C THR A 103 20.32 6.20 7.05
N GLU A 104 21.39 5.80 7.75
CA GLU A 104 22.28 4.71 7.32
C GLU A 104 21.55 3.38 7.21
N ASP A 105 20.76 3.03 8.21
CA ASP A 105 20.02 1.77 8.23
C ASP A 105 18.96 1.73 7.13
N ARG A 106 18.24 2.85 6.89
CA ARG A 106 17.32 2.98 5.74
C ARG A 106 17.99 2.72 4.41
N LEU A 107 19.21 3.25 4.22
CA LEU A 107 19.99 3.03 2.99
C LEU A 107 20.31 1.56 2.79
N LEU A 108 20.83 0.90 3.82
CA LEU A 108 21.16 -0.53 3.75
C LEU A 108 19.92 -1.40 3.56
N GLN A 109 18.85 -1.14 4.31
CA GLN A 109 17.57 -1.83 4.15
C GLN A 109 17.02 -1.67 2.73
N ARG A 110 17.07 -0.45 2.15
CA ARG A 110 16.60 -0.21 0.78
C ARG A 110 17.45 -0.97 -0.26
N ALA A 111 18.76 -1.02 -0.07
CA ALA A 111 19.64 -1.79 -0.94
C ALA A 111 19.34 -3.29 -0.89
N VAL A 112 19.17 -3.85 0.31
CA VAL A 112 18.81 -5.28 0.46
C VAL A 112 17.39 -5.54 -0.06
N ALA A 113 16.43 -4.64 0.16
CA ALA A 113 15.08 -4.77 -0.42
C ALA A 113 15.12 -4.87 -1.95
N ARG A 114 15.96 -4.09 -2.64
CA ARG A 114 16.15 -4.19 -4.11
C ARG A 114 16.70 -5.55 -4.54
N ILE A 115 17.58 -6.16 -3.74
CA ILE A 115 18.11 -7.51 -4.01
C ILE A 115 17.01 -8.56 -3.81
N LEU A 116 16.25 -8.47 -2.71
CA LEU A 116 15.13 -9.38 -2.44
C LEU A 116 14.02 -9.26 -3.50
N ASP A 117 13.68 -8.06 -3.91
CA ASP A 117 12.73 -7.83 -5.00
C ASP A 117 13.18 -8.54 -6.29
N ALA A 118 14.47 -8.46 -6.64
CA ALA A 118 15.01 -9.12 -7.84
C ALA A 118 14.89 -10.66 -7.78
N VAL A 119 14.93 -11.25 -6.59
CA VAL A 119 14.77 -12.69 -6.40
C VAL A 119 13.30 -13.09 -6.37
N PHE A 120 12.49 -12.47 -5.48
CA PHE A 120 11.13 -12.91 -5.18
C PHE A 120 10.09 -12.47 -6.20
N GLU A 121 10.37 -11.45 -7.03
CA GLU A 121 9.44 -11.03 -8.09
C GLU A 121 9.13 -12.17 -9.08
N ALA A 122 10.05 -13.11 -9.25
CA ALA A 122 9.87 -14.31 -10.05
C ALA A 122 8.82 -15.30 -9.47
N ASP A 123 8.65 -15.29 -8.15
CA ASP A 123 7.80 -16.24 -7.43
C ASP A 123 6.39 -15.71 -7.20
N PHE A 124 6.25 -14.38 -7.03
CA PHE A 124 4.99 -13.75 -6.66
C PHE A 124 3.89 -14.03 -7.69
N GLN A 125 2.70 -14.38 -7.19
CA GLN A 125 1.52 -14.67 -8.01
C GLN A 125 1.01 -13.42 -8.73
N GLU A 126 0.30 -13.60 -9.84
CA GLU A 126 -0.26 -12.52 -10.65
C GLU A 126 -1.29 -11.69 -9.87
N GLY A 127 -2.05 -12.32 -8.99
CA GLY A 127 -3.06 -11.65 -8.15
C GLY A 127 -2.50 -10.74 -7.06
N SER A 128 -1.18 -10.70 -6.85
CA SER A 128 -0.52 -9.84 -5.86
C SER A 128 0.02 -8.55 -6.50
N TYR A 129 -0.36 -7.39 -5.97
CA TYR A 129 -0.07 -6.07 -6.57
C TYR A 129 0.71 -5.12 -5.67
N GLY A 130 0.55 -5.19 -4.35
CA GLY A 130 1.13 -4.23 -3.42
C GLY A 130 2.65 -4.31 -3.35
N TYR A 131 3.33 -3.17 -3.29
CA TYR A 131 4.79 -3.02 -3.17
C TYR A 131 5.63 -3.77 -4.21
N ARG A 132 5.09 -4.08 -5.37
CA ARG A 132 5.80 -4.74 -6.46
C ARG A 132 6.14 -3.75 -7.56
N ARG A 133 7.33 -3.92 -8.16
CA ARG A 133 7.78 -3.06 -9.27
C ARG A 133 6.85 -3.17 -10.48
N GLY A 134 6.42 -2.03 -11.02
CA GLY A 134 5.53 -1.98 -12.17
C GLY A 134 4.07 -2.36 -11.88
N ARG A 135 3.73 -2.62 -10.61
CA ARG A 135 2.37 -2.92 -10.16
C ARG A 135 1.89 -1.90 -9.14
N GLY A 136 0.62 -1.56 -9.20
CA GLY A 136 0.04 -0.56 -8.33
C GLY A 136 -1.47 -0.76 -8.13
N PRO A 137 -2.12 0.12 -7.36
CA PRO A 137 -3.53 -0.02 -7.04
C PRO A 137 -4.43 0.02 -8.29
N HIS A 138 -4.09 0.81 -9.30
CA HIS A 138 -4.87 0.87 -10.53
C HIS A 138 -4.82 -0.44 -11.33
N GLN A 139 -3.69 -1.14 -11.36
CA GLN A 139 -3.59 -2.47 -11.98
C GLN A 139 -4.41 -3.51 -11.21
N ALA A 140 -4.42 -3.45 -9.86
CA ALA A 140 -5.28 -4.31 -9.04
C ALA A 140 -6.77 -4.06 -9.31
N LEU A 141 -7.18 -2.78 -9.39
CA LEU A 141 -8.55 -2.38 -9.70
C LEU A 141 -8.96 -2.78 -11.12
N LYS A 142 -8.05 -2.70 -12.09
CA LYS A 142 -8.28 -3.16 -13.46
C LYS A 142 -8.50 -4.67 -13.49
N ALA A 143 -7.63 -5.45 -12.85
CA ALA A 143 -7.76 -6.89 -12.78
C ALA A 143 -9.07 -7.30 -12.08
N LEU A 144 -9.43 -6.65 -10.97
CA LEU A 144 -10.70 -6.89 -10.28
C LEU A 144 -11.90 -6.64 -11.20
N ARG A 145 -11.91 -5.50 -11.91
CA ARG A 145 -12.96 -5.19 -12.87
C ARG A 145 -13.06 -6.24 -13.97
N GLU A 146 -11.94 -6.60 -14.56
CA GLU A 146 -11.88 -7.60 -15.61
C GLU A 146 -12.48 -8.93 -15.13
N ARG A 147 -12.09 -9.43 -13.96
CA ARG A 147 -12.64 -10.68 -13.40
C ARG A 147 -14.14 -10.59 -13.16
N ILE A 148 -14.62 -9.52 -12.54
CA ILE A 148 -16.06 -9.37 -12.23
C ILE A 148 -16.92 -9.20 -13.51
N VAL A 149 -16.42 -8.49 -14.52
CA VAL A 149 -17.21 -8.21 -15.73
C VAL A 149 -17.14 -9.34 -16.76
N THR A 150 -15.96 -9.97 -16.94
CA THR A 150 -15.76 -10.94 -18.03
C THR A 150 -15.86 -12.39 -17.60
N LYS A 151 -15.70 -12.69 -16.28
CA LYS A 151 -15.70 -14.06 -15.77
C LYS A 151 -17.02 -14.40 -15.06
N LYS A 152 -17.19 -15.67 -14.70
CA LYS A 152 -18.40 -16.18 -14.02
C LYS A 152 -18.36 -15.85 -12.52
N VAL A 153 -18.32 -14.56 -12.19
CA VAL A 153 -18.31 -14.10 -10.79
C VAL A 153 -19.71 -13.75 -10.34
N SER A 154 -20.14 -14.35 -9.22
CA SER A 154 -21.43 -14.10 -8.56
C SER A 154 -21.29 -13.78 -7.07
N PHE A 155 -20.11 -14.02 -6.49
CA PHE A 155 -19.81 -13.73 -5.09
C PHE A 155 -18.44 -13.08 -4.95
N VAL A 156 -18.33 -12.17 -3.99
CA VAL A 156 -17.05 -11.53 -3.60
C VAL A 156 -16.85 -11.77 -2.11
N TYR A 157 -15.69 -12.30 -1.78
CA TYR A 157 -15.21 -12.43 -0.41
C TYR A 157 -14.26 -11.25 -0.15
N GLU A 158 -14.70 -10.32 0.72
CA GLU A 158 -13.91 -9.20 1.22
C GLU A 158 -13.31 -9.60 2.56
N ALA A 159 -12.00 -9.42 2.74
CA ALA A 159 -11.33 -9.77 3.99
C ALA A 159 -10.13 -8.87 4.27
N ASP A 160 -9.84 -8.67 5.55
CA ASP A 160 -8.70 -7.92 6.06
C ASP A 160 -8.01 -8.73 7.18
N ILE A 161 -6.69 -8.67 7.24
CA ILE A 161 -5.91 -9.36 8.27
C ILE A 161 -5.69 -8.41 9.44
N ARG A 162 -6.13 -8.82 10.65
CA ARG A 162 -6.02 -7.98 11.84
C ARG A 162 -4.56 -7.74 12.22
N SER A 163 -4.18 -6.45 12.30
CA SER A 163 -2.86 -6.03 12.77
C SER A 163 -1.69 -6.78 12.09
N TYR A 164 -1.78 -7.01 10.79
CA TYR A 164 -0.89 -7.89 10.03
C TYR A 164 0.61 -7.65 10.31
N PHE A 165 1.09 -6.42 10.15
CA PHE A 165 2.53 -6.11 10.30
C PHE A 165 3.08 -6.35 11.72
N THR A 166 2.23 -6.27 12.75
CA THR A 166 2.64 -6.47 14.15
C THR A 166 2.57 -7.93 14.60
N ARG A 167 2.03 -8.82 13.75
CA ARG A 167 1.84 -10.24 14.04
C ARG A 167 2.65 -11.19 13.14
N ILE A 168 3.50 -10.65 12.27
CA ILE A 168 4.39 -11.47 11.43
C ILE A 168 5.35 -12.22 12.34
N ASN A 169 5.26 -13.55 12.36
CA ASN A 169 6.17 -14.40 13.14
C ASN A 169 7.54 -14.45 12.49
N HIS A 170 8.59 -14.10 13.25
CA HIS A 170 9.96 -14.00 12.76
C HIS A 170 10.53 -15.35 12.33
N SER A 171 10.22 -16.44 13.04
CA SER A 171 10.71 -17.78 12.70
C SER A 171 10.17 -18.24 11.35
N TRP A 172 8.86 -18.13 11.14
CA TRP A 172 8.24 -18.44 9.84
C TRP A 172 8.77 -17.57 8.71
N LEU A 173 8.92 -16.25 8.95
CA LEU A 173 9.45 -15.34 7.94
C LEU A 173 10.88 -15.72 7.52
N ARG A 174 11.73 -16.04 8.48
CA ARG A 174 13.12 -16.49 8.19
C ARG A 174 13.14 -17.77 7.37
N GLN A 175 12.31 -18.75 7.70
CA GLN A 175 12.18 -20.00 6.93
C GLN A 175 11.70 -19.71 5.50
N MET A 176 10.68 -18.85 5.33
CA MET A 176 10.16 -18.47 4.02
C MET A 176 11.21 -17.75 3.17
N VAL A 177 11.96 -16.81 3.74
CA VAL A 177 13.08 -16.16 3.05
C VAL A 177 14.15 -17.18 2.65
N ALA A 178 14.47 -18.13 3.53
CA ALA A 178 15.48 -19.16 3.30
C ALA A 178 15.12 -20.14 2.16
N HIS A 179 13.87 -20.20 1.71
CA HIS A 179 13.52 -20.98 0.51
C HIS A 179 14.24 -20.49 -0.75
N ARG A 180 14.58 -19.22 -0.84
CA ARG A 180 15.24 -18.62 -2.01
C ARG A 180 16.62 -18.03 -1.68
N ILE A 181 16.84 -17.62 -0.44
CA ILE A 181 18.06 -16.95 0.01
C ILE A 181 18.82 -17.90 0.94
N ALA A 182 20.04 -18.27 0.54
CA ALA A 182 20.96 -19.05 1.37
C ALA A 182 22.23 -18.25 1.73
N ASP A 183 22.29 -16.96 1.32
CA ASP A 183 23.40 -16.06 1.67
C ASP A 183 23.34 -15.74 3.18
N PRO A 184 24.38 -16.14 3.96
CA PRO A 184 24.36 -15.99 5.41
C PRO A 184 24.42 -14.53 5.85
N ILE A 185 25.01 -13.62 5.05
CA ILE A 185 25.10 -12.20 5.38
C ILE A 185 23.72 -11.56 5.22
N ILE A 186 23.03 -11.82 4.12
CA ILE A 186 21.67 -11.31 3.89
C ILE A 186 20.70 -11.82 4.96
N LEU A 187 20.71 -13.11 5.26
CA LEU A 187 19.87 -13.69 6.31
C LEU A 187 20.15 -13.10 7.69
N ARG A 188 21.44 -12.86 8.01
CA ARG A 188 21.87 -12.22 9.27
C ARG A 188 21.39 -10.77 9.34
N LEU A 189 21.47 -10.00 8.26
CA LEU A 189 20.96 -8.63 8.20
C LEU A 189 19.45 -8.60 8.46
N ILE A 190 18.68 -9.43 7.79
CA ILE A 190 17.23 -9.55 8.02
C ILE A 190 16.95 -9.88 9.49
N GLY A 191 17.68 -10.86 10.05
CA GLY A 191 17.55 -11.21 11.45
C GLY A 191 17.86 -10.05 12.41
N LYS A 192 18.89 -9.24 12.12
CA LYS A 192 19.22 -8.06 12.91
C LYS A 192 18.12 -7.00 12.87
N TRP A 193 17.52 -6.74 11.71
CA TRP A 193 16.40 -5.78 11.59
C TRP A 193 15.13 -6.25 12.27
N LEU A 194 14.81 -7.53 12.21
CA LEU A 194 13.65 -8.08 12.92
C LEU A 194 13.80 -7.97 14.44
N ASN A 195 15.04 -8.06 14.94
CA ASN A 195 15.35 -8.01 16.38
C ASN A 195 15.87 -6.64 16.86
N ALA A 196 15.93 -5.62 15.99
CA ALA A 196 16.50 -4.32 16.34
C ALA A 196 15.77 -3.62 17.50
N GLY A 197 14.49 -3.96 17.69
CA GLY A 197 13.64 -3.34 18.70
C GLY A 197 13.14 -1.95 18.30
N VAL A 198 12.27 -1.42 19.14
CA VAL A 198 11.62 -0.12 18.95
C VAL A 198 11.96 0.76 20.17
N MET A 199 12.53 1.92 19.92
CA MET A 199 12.81 2.90 20.97
C MET A 199 11.60 3.80 21.21
N GLN A 200 11.10 3.77 22.44
CA GLN A 200 10.02 4.62 22.92
C GLN A 200 10.40 5.22 24.26
N ASN A 201 10.37 6.55 24.39
CA ASN A 201 10.70 7.27 25.63
C ASN A 201 12.05 6.85 26.24
N GLY A 202 13.09 6.64 25.43
CA GLY A 202 14.42 6.22 25.88
C GLY A 202 14.58 4.73 26.18
N VAL A 203 13.50 3.93 26.15
CA VAL A 203 13.53 2.49 26.40
C VAL A 203 13.45 1.72 25.11
N VAL A 204 14.30 0.70 24.93
CA VAL A 204 14.26 -0.22 23.77
C VAL A 204 13.38 -1.42 24.10
N LEU A 205 12.25 -1.50 23.41
CA LEU A 205 11.33 -2.63 23.48
C LEU A 205 11.64 -3.61 22.33
N ARG A 206 11.92 -4.87 22.66
CA ARG A 206 12.10 -5.95 21.69
C ARG A 206 10.85 -6.79 21.59
N SER A 207 10.58 -7.33 20.40
CA SER A 207 9.47 -8.26 20.17
C SER A 207 9.95 -9.40 19.28
N GLU A 208 9.42 -10.58 19.53
CA GLU A 208 9.65 -11.77 18.68
C GLU A 208 8.70 -11.82 17.49
N GLU A 209 7.76 -10.89 17.42
CA GLU A 209 6.75 -10.75 16.38
C GLU A 209 6.76 -9.36 15.76
N GLY A 210 6.29 -9.30 14.53
CA GLY A 210 6.11 -8.07 13.79
C GLY A 210 7.36 -7.63 13.03
N THR A 211 7.12 -6.86 11.98
CA THR A 211 8.19 -6.13 11.30
C THR A 211 8.06 -4.66 11.67
N PRO A 212 9.17 -3.93 11.90
CA PRO A 212 9.09 -2.50 12.14
C PRO A 212 8.33 -1.81 11.01
N GLN A 213 7.14 -1.28 11.30
CA GLN A 213 6.37 -0.53 10.31
C GLN A 213 7.15 0.74 9.97
N GLY A 214 7.68 0.84 8.73
CA GLY A 214 8.42 2.01 8.25
C GLY A 214 9.82 1.72 7.73
N GLY A 215 10.39 0.55 8.00
CA GLY A 215 11.65 0.11 7.38
C GLY A 215 11.46 -0.23 5.89
N PRO A 216 12.39 0.19 5.00
CA PRO A 216 12.28 -0.09 3.56
C PRO A 216 12.27 -1.57 3.16
N VAL A 217 12.77 -2.46 4.01
CA VAL A 217 12.77 -3.91 3.77
C VAL A 217 11.44 -4.57 4.14
N SER A 218 10.67 -3.98 5.07
CA SER A 218 9.42 -4.56 5.59
C SER A 218 8.36 -4.84 4.51
N PRO A 219 8.16 -4.00 3.48
CA PRO A 219 7.20 -4.29 2.41
C PRO A 219 7.51 -5.56 1.62
N VAL A 220 8.76 -5.80 1.23
CA VAL A 220 9.12 -7.02 0.50
C VAL A 220 9.05 -8.25 1.39
N LEU A 221 9.48 -8.17 2.65
CA LEU A 221 9.36 -9.26 3.61
C LEU A 221 7.89 -9.62 3.88
N SER A 222 7.03 -8.60 3.99
CA SER A 222 5.58 -8.75 4.09
C SER A 222 5.00 -9.50 2.88
N ASN A 223 5.41 -9.13 1.67
CA ASN A 223 4.98 -9.83 0.46
C ASN A 223 5.48 -11.28 0.42
N VAL A 224 6.72 -11.55 0.84
CA VAL A 224 7.25 -12.92 0.96
C VAL A 224 6.40 -13.73 1.93
N TYR A 225 6.06 -13.18 3.08
CA TYR A 225 5.24 -13.87 4.07
C TYR A 225 3.86 -14.25 3.50
N LEU A 226 3.11 -13.28 2.94
CA LEU A 226 1.79 -13.54 2.37
C LEU A 226 1.83 -14.39 1.09
N HIS A 227 2.92 -14.35 0.34
CA HIS A 227 3.10 -15.26 -0.79
C HIS A 227 3.00 -16.73 -0.35
N TYR A 228 3.70 -17.12 0.72
CA TYR A 228 3.65 -18.50 1.21
C TYR A 228 2.41 -18.81 2.06
N VAL A 229 1.95 -17.85 2.87
CA VAL A 229 0.79 -18.05 3.75
C VAL A 229 -0.52 -18.09 2.97
N LEU A 230 -0.69 -17.15 2.03
CA LEU A 230 -1.96 -16.92 1.33
C LEU A 230 -1.89 -17.27 -0.17
N ASP A 231 -1.03 -16.57 -0.95
CA ASP A 231 -1.12 -16.60 -2.42
C ASP A 231 -0.85 -18.00 -2.98
N LEU A 232 0.26 -18.61 -2.59
CA LEU A 232 0.68 -19.92 -3.07
C LEU A 232 -0.23 -21.03 -2.54
N TRP A 233 -0.67 -20.92 -1.29
CA TRP A 233 -1.61 -21.83 -0.68
C TRP A 233 -2.97 -21.77 -1.37
N PHE A 234 -3.48 -20.56 -1.67
CA PHE A 234 -4.71 -20.36 -2.42
C PHE A 234 -4.63 -21.04 -3.80
N GLU A 235 -3.63 -20.69 -4.61
CA GLU A 235 -3.53 -21.19 -6.00
C GLU A 235 -3.24 -22.70 -6.08
N ARG A 236 -2.40 -23.26 -5.19
CA ARG A 236 -1.93 -24.64 -5.32
C ARG A 236 -2.68 -25.65 -4.44
N ARG A 237 -3.38 -25.20 -3.40
CA ARG A 237 -4.04 -26.11 -2.44
C ARG A 237 -5.54 -25.94 -2.46
N VAL A 238 -6.05 -24.78 -2.05
CA VAL A 238 -7.48 -24.57 -1.80
C VAL A 238 -8.28 -24.53 -3.10
N LYS A 239 -7.81 -23.83 -4.08
CA LYS A 239 -8.47 -23.65 -5.38
C LYS A 239 -8.84 -24.98 -6.06
N ARG A 240 -8.09 -26.05 -5.80
CA ARG A 240 -8.38 -27.39 -6.33
C ARG A 240 -9.67 -28.01 -5.81
N HIS A 241 -10.17 -27.54 -4.67
CA HIS A 241 -11.39 -28.01 -4.03
C HIS A 241 -12.61 -27.16 -4.39
N PHE A 242 -12.43 -26.10 -5.17
CA PHE A 242 -13.53 -25.26 -5.63
C PHE A 242 -14.20 -25.89 -6.86
N GLN A 243 -15.53 -25.75 -6.91
CA GLN A 243 -16.33 -26.22 -8.03
C GLN A 243 -16.38 -25.23 -9.18
N GLY A 244 -16.19 -23.95 -8.89
CA GLY A 244 -16.25 -22.87 -9.87
C GLY A 244 -14.99 -22.08 -10.02
N GLU A 245 -15.07 -21.05 -10.87
CA GLU A 245 -13.98 -20.10 -11.08
C GLU A 245 -13.76 -19.27 -9.81
N SER A 246 -12.47 -19.05 -9.48
CA SER A 246 -12.08 -18.23 -8.34
C SER A 246 -10.82 -17.44 -8.65
N TYR A 247 -10.75 -16.18 -8.15
CA TYR A 247 -9.67 -15.24 -8.44
C TYR A 247 -9.32 -14.41 -7.21
N LEU A 248 -8.09 -14.54 -6.72
CA LEU A 248 -7.54 -13.73 -5.63
C LEU A 248 -6.93 -12.43 -6.21
N ILE A 249 -7.30 -11.29 -5.64
CA ILE A 249 -6.69 -9.98 -5.91
C ILE A 249 -6.25 -9.40 -4.57
N ARG A 250 -4.94 -9.24 -4.38
CA ARG A 250 -4.33 -8.80 -3.12
C ARG A 250 -3.47 -7.55 -3.32
N PHE A 251 -3.64 -6.60 -2.42
CA PHE A 251 -2.78 -5.42 -2.31
C PHE A 251 -2.25 -5.32 -0.87
N VAL A 252 -1.09 -5.90 -0.61
CA VAL A 252 -0.48 -6.09 0.72
C VAL A 252 -1.36 -7.01 1.58
N ASP A 253 -1.94 -6.50 2.66
CA ASP A 253 -2.86 -7.19 3.59
C ASP A 253 -4.33 -7.03 3.22
N ASP A 254 -4.67 -6.09 2.35
CA ASP A 254 -6.02 -5.88 1.83
C ASP A 254 -6.24 -6.79 0.61
N PHE A 255 -7.25 -7.65 0.63
CA PHE A 255 -7.52 -8.56 -0.47
C PHE A 255 -9.00 -8.88 -0.65
N VAL A 256 -9.32 -9.20 -1.89
CA VAL A 256 -10.64 -9.69 -2.28
C VAL A 256 -10.50 -10.96 -3.09
N VAL A 257 -11.45 -11.88 -2.93
CA VAL A 257 -11.53 -13.11 -3.75
C VAL A 257 -12.88 -13.16 -4.44
N CYS A 258 -12.85 -13.26 -5.76
CA CYS A 258 -14.03 -13.42 -6.58
C CYS A 258 -14.36 -14.89 -6.76
N PHE A 259 -15.63 -15.25 -6.67
CA PHE A 259 -16.12 -16.63 -6.80
C PHE A 259 -17.33 -16.75 -7.71
N GLN A 260 -17.44 -17.89 -8.36
CA GLN A 260 -18.63 -18.28 -9.09
C GLN A 260 -19.73 -18.76 -8.14
N TYR A 261 -19.41 -19.59 -7.14
CA TYR A 261 -20.35 -20.20 -6.21
C TYR A 261 -20.13 -19.75 -4.76
N LYS A 262 -21.22 -19.59 -4.02
CA LYS A 262 -21.20 -19.22 -2.58
C LYS A 262 -20.49 -20.27 -1.72
N ARG A 263 -20.74 -21.55 -2.00
CA ARG A 263 -20.11 -22.68 -1.30
C ARG A 263 -18.58 -22.62 -1.32
N ASP A 264 -17.99 -22.20 -2.45
CA ASP A 264 -16.54 -22.08 -2.57
C ASP A 264 -15.99 -20.93 -1.70
N ALA A 265 -16.74 -19.82 -1.61
CA ALA A 265 -16.38 -18.72 -0.71
C ALA A 265 -16.48 -19.11 0.77
N GLU A 266 -17.51 -19.87 1.16
CA GLU A 266 -17.68 -20.40 2.52
C GLU A 266 -16.59 -21.43 2.86
N LEU A 267 -16.22 -22.27 1.90
CA LEU A 267 -15.10 -23.21 2.06
C LEU A 267 -13.77 -22.47 2.27
N LEU A 268 -13.51 -21.43 1.44
CA LEU A 268 -12.32 -20.60 1.63
C LEU A 268 -12.30 -19.98 3.03
N HIS A 269 -13.40 -19.40 3.47
CA HIS A 269 -13.48 -18.72 4.78
C HIS A 269 -13.03 -19.65 5.91
N ARG A 270 -13.62 -20.84 6.00
CA ARG A 270 -13.26 -21.84 7.03
C ARG A 270 -11.80 -22.28 6.96
N GLN A 271 -11.31 -22.57 5.76
CA GLN A 271 -9.92 -23.02 5.59
C GLN A 271 -8.91 -21.88 5.81
N LEU A 272 -9.28 -20.65 5.48
CA LEU A 272 -8.41 -19.49 5.64
C LEU A 272 -8.23 -19.13 7.13
N GLU A 273 -9.26 -19.22 7.95
CA GLU A 273 -9.14 -19.02 9.40
C GLU A 273 -8.14 -19.99 10.03
N MET A 274 -8.29 -21.28 9.73
CA MET A 274 -7.34 -22.32 10.19
C MET A 274 -5.92 -22.06 9.67
N ARG A 275 -5.81 -21.68 8.40
CA ARG A 275 -4.51 -21.38 7.76
C ARG A 275 -3.81 -20.21 8.40
N LEU A 276 -4.51 -19.10 8.58
CA LEU A 276 -3.96 -17.88 9.19
C LEU A 276 -3.56 -18.12 10.65
N GLY A 277 -4.39 -18.85 11.42
CA GLY A 277 -4.08 -19.22 12.81
C GLY A 277 -2.76 -19.98 12.93
N LYS A 278 -2.46 -20.90 12.01
CA LYS A 278 -1.16 -21.61 11.95
C LYS A 278 0.04 -20.67 11.86
N PHE A 279 -0.12 -19.49 11.27
CA PHE A 279 0.93 -18.50 11.07
C PHE A 279 0.79 -17.27 11.99
N ASN A 280 0.07 -17.43 13.10
CA ASN A 280 -0.18 -16.38 14.09
C ASN A 280 -0.90 -15.13 13.52
N LEU A 281 -1.70 -15.32 12.48
CA LEU A 281 -2.53 -14.29 11.87
C LEU A 281 -4.01 -14.57 12.11
N ASN A 282 -4.83 -13.51 12.18
CA ASN A 282 -6.26 -13.63 12.33
C ASN A 282 -6.99 -12.71 11.34
N LEU A 283 -8.16 -13.15 10.87
CA LEU A 283 -9.06 -12.29 10.11
C LEU A 283 -9.68 -11.20 11.01
N ALA A 284 -9.93 -10.05 10.44
CA ALA A 284 -10.75 -9.01 11.06
C ALA A 284 -12.23 -9.35 10.81
N ALA A 285 -12.89 -10.00 11.79
CA ALA A 285 -14.26 -10.48 11.64
C ALA A 285 -15.24 -9.37 11.20
N GLU A 286 -15.04 -8.16 11.73
CA GLU A 286 -15.84 -6.97 11.42
C GLU A 286 -15.69 -6.44 9.99
N LYS A 287 -14.69 -6.94 9.25
CA LYS A 287 -14.41 -6.56 7.86
C LYS A 287 -14.44 -7.74 6.89
N THR A 288 -14.70 -8.94 7.42
CA THR A 288 -14.72 -10.16 6.62
C THR A 288 -16.15 -10.52 6.31
N ARG A 289 -16.49 -10.62 5.02
CA ARG A 289 -17.85 -10.93 4.57
C ARG A 289 -17.89 -11.53 3.18
N ILE A 290 -18.90 -12.35 2.94
CA ILE A 290 -19.24 -12.90 1.62
C ILE A 290 -20.43 -12.12 1.07
N LEU A 291 -20.26 -11.55 -0.11
CA LEU A 291 -21.23 -10.66 -0.74
C LEU A 291 -21.73 -11.29 -2.04
N GLN A 292 -23.03 -11.22 -2.28
CA GLN A 292 -23.59 -11.52 -3.60
C GLN A 292 -23.34 -10.33 -4.53
N PHE A 293 -22.43 -10.51 -5.50
CA PHE A 293 -21.94 -9.42 -6.34
C PHE A 293 -21.59 -9.92 -7.74
N GLY A 294 -22.02 -9.20 -8.77
CA GLY A 294 -21.78 -9.56 -10.16
C GLY A 294 -23.05 -9.36 -11.01
N ARG A 295 -23.01 -9.87 -12.25
CA ARG A 295 -24.07 -9.64 -13.24
C ARG A 295 -25.47 -10.11 -12.81
N PHE A 296 -25.56 -11.13 -12.00
CA PHE A 296 -26.82 -11.70 -11.54
C PHE A 296 -27.30 -11.14 -10.18
N ALA A 297 -26.44 -10.41 -9.46
CA ALA A 297 -26.73 -9.93 -8.12
C ALA A 297 -27.96 -9.00 -8.08
N ALA A 298 -28.15 -8.16 -9.10
CA ALA A 298 -29.30 -7.25 -9.17
C ALA A 298 -30.63 -8.01 -9.34
N ALA A 299 -30.67 -9.00 -10.25
CA ALA A 299 -31.87 -9.81 -10.49
C ALA A 299 -32.21 -10.66 -9.27
N ASN A 300 -31.23 -11.35 -8.71
CA ASN A 300 -31.43 -12.25 -7.56
C ASN A 300 -31.91 -11.49 -6.32
N ARG A 301 -31.41 -10.28 -6.06
CA ARG A 301 -31.83 -9.47 -4.90
C ARG A 301 -33.14 -8.72 -5.13
N ALA A 302 -33.45 -8.36 -6.38
CA ALA A 302 -34.74 -7.76 -6.71
C ALA A 302 -35.92 -8.70 -6.38
N GLN A 303 -35.74 -10.01 -6.52
CA GLN A 303 -36.74 -11.01 -6.12
C GLN A 303 -37.08 -10.94 -4.60
N HIS A 304 -36.16 -10.39 -3.79
CA HIS A 304 -36.34 -10.20 -2.34
C HIS A 304 -36.53 -8.74 -1.95
N GLY A 305 -36.82 -7.84 -2.90
CA GLY A 305 -36.99 -6.39 -2.65
C GLY A 305 -35.71 -5.66 -2.21
N GLN A 306 -34.54 -6.27 -2.40
CA GLN A 306 -33.25 -5.76 -1.92
C GLN A 306 -32.40 -5.19 -3.05
N ARG A 307 -31.56 -4.20 -2.71
CA ARG A 307 -30.52 -3.69 -3.62
C ARG A 307 -29.28 -4.59 -3.57
N PRO A 308 -28.49 -4.69 -4.67
CA PRO A 308 -27.19 -5.36 -4.67
C PRO A 308 -26.27 -4.79 -3.60
N GLU A 309 -25.50 -5.67 -2.98
CA GLU A 309 -24.49 -5.27 -1.99
C GLU A 309 -23.35 -4.49 -2.65
N THR A 310 -22.59 -3.81 -1.82
CA THR A 310 -21.43 -3.03 -2.24
C THR A 310 -20.25 -3.38 -1.34
N PHE A 311 -19.03 -3.29 -1.85
CA PHE A 311 -17.82 -3.48 -1.06
C PHE A 311 -16.80 -2.38 -1.31
N ASP A 312 -15.89 -2.20 -0.35
CA ASP A 312 -14.81 -1.22 -0.43
C ASP A 312 -13.48 -1.95 -0.70
N PHE A 313 -12.75 -1.52 -1.72
CA PHE A 313 -11.41 -2.02 -2.00
C PHE A 313 -10.54 -0.89 -2.53
N LEU A 314 -9.35 -0.73 -1.99
CA LEU A 314 -8.36 0.29 -2.36
C LEU A 314 -8.95 1.71 -2.39
N GLY A 315 -9.80 2.04 -1.41
CA GLY A 315 -10.40 3.36 -1.28
C GLY A 315 -11.57 3.66 -2.22
N PHE A 316 -11.97 2.71 -3.06
CA PHE A 316 -13.14 2.79 -3.92
C PHE A 316 -14.28 1.94 -3.39
N LYS A 317 -15.49 2.46 -3.50
CA LYS A 317 -16.73 1.70 -3.35
C LYS A 317 -17.09 1.06 -4.68
N HIS A 318 -17.28 -0.25 -4.69
CA HIS A 318 -17.68 -1.05 -5.84
C HIS A 318 -19.17 -1.32 -5.81
N VAL A 319 -19.86 -1.07 -6.92
CA VAL A 319 -21.32 -1.13 -7.04
C VAL A 319 -21.67 -1.88 -8.33
N CYS A 320 -22.66 -2.77 -8.25
CA CYS A 320 -23.28 -3.37 -9.43
C CYS A 320 -24.11 -2.31 -10.16
N GLY A 321 -23.76 -1.99 -11.39
CA GLY A 321 -24.44 -1.01 -12.24
C GLY A 321 -24.79 -1.56 -13.61
N ARG A 322 -25.29 -0.68 -14.47
CA ARG A 322 -25.56 -0.98 -15.89
C ARG A 322 -24.87 0.02 -16.79
N SER A 323 -24.44 -0.43 -17.95
CA SER A 323 -23.93 0.42 -19.02
C SER A 323 -25.09 1.19 -19.68
N ARG A 324 -24.78 2.16 -20.54
CA ARG A 324 -25.81 2.82 -21.37
C ARG A 324 -26.57 1.86 -22.29
N ARG A 325 -26.00 0.71 -22.62
CA ARG A 325 -26.62 -0.35 -23.43
C ARG A 325 -27.43 -1.35 -22.59
N GLY A 326 -27.51 -1.16 -21.26
CA GLY A 326 -28.21 -2.07 -20.34
C GLY A 326 -27.38 -3.22 -19.78
N ASP A 327 -26.16 -3.46 -20.32
CA ASP A 327 -25.29 -4.52 -19.85
C ASP A 327 -24.77 -4.29 -18.44
N PHE A 328 -24.40 -5.36 -17.77
CA PHE A 328 -23.76 -5.27 -16.45
C PHE A 328 -22.47 -4.45 -16.52
N ALA A 329 -22.32 -3.51 -15.59
CA ALA A 329 -21.14 -2.69 -15.42
C ALA A 329 -20.70 -2.64 -13.96
N LEU A 330 -19.39 -2.77 -13.72
CA LEU A 330 -18.82 -2.49 -12.41
C LEU A 330 -18.60 -0.99 -12.26
N VAL A 331 -19.44 -0.35 -11.45
CA VAL A 331 -19.31 1.07 -11.10
C VAL A 331 -18.38 1.21 -9.89
N ARG A 332 -17.35 2.03 -10.02
CA ARG A 332 -16.41 2.37 -8.95
C ARG A 332 -16.50 3.86 -8.67
N ILE A 333 -16.67 4.21 -7.42
CA ILE A 333 -16.73 5.59 -6.97
C ILE A 333 -15.79 5.79 -5.77
N PRO A 334 -15.22 6.99 -5.58
CA PRO A 334 -14.42 7.28 -4.39
C PRO A 334 -15.22 6.95 -3.13
N GLY A 335 -14.65 6.15 -2.24
CA GLY A 335 -15.29 5.74 -1.00
C GLY A 335 -15.58 6.92 -0.08
N ALA A 336 -16.67 6.86 0.68
CA ALA A 336 -17.08 7.94 1.58
C ALA A 336 -15.98 8.33 2.58
N LYS A 337 -15.26 7.34 3.13
CA LYS A 337 -14.13 7.56 4.05
C LYS A 337 -12.97 8.32 3.38
N SER A 338 -12.69 8.01 2.10
CA SER A 338 -11.64 8.69 1.33
C SER A 338 -11.98 10.15 1.06
N CYS A 339 -13.24 10.41 0.65
CA CYS A 339 -13.72 11.78 0.43
C CYS A 339 -13.73 12.59 1.72
N ARG A 340 -14.28 12.04 2.82
CA ARG A 340 -14.30 12.72 4.12
C ARG A 340 -12.88 13.09 4.57
N ARG A 341 -11.96 12.14 4.57
CA ARG A 341 -10.55 12.38 4.94
C ARG A 341 -9.89 13.48 4.12
N PHE A 342 -10.19 13.53 2.83
CA PHE A 342 -9.67 14.57 1.95
C PHE A 342 -10.24 15.95 2.34
N LEU A 343 -11.56 16.04 2.57
CA LEU A 343 -12.23 17.27 2.95
C LEU A 343 -11.82 17.75 4.34
N ASP A 344 -11.68 16.85 5.33
CA ASP A 344 -11.21 17.18 6.68
C ASP A 344 -9.80 17.76 6.60
N ARG A 345 -8.88 17.10 5.89
CA ARG A 345 -7.51 17.60 5.68
C ARG A 345 -7.48 18.96 4.97
N THR A 346 -8.37 19.17 4.01
CA THR A 346 -8.50 20.44 3.29
C THR A 346 -8.98 21.54 4.24
N HIS A 347 -9.99 21.23 5.06
CA HIS A 347 -10.51 22.15 6.06
C HIS A 347 -9.43 22.56 7.09
N ASP A 348 -8.76 21.59 7.69
CA ASP A 348 -7.71 21.81 8.69
C ASP A 348 -6.57 22.66 8.11
N TRP A 349 -6.16 22.37 6.87
CA TRP A 349 -5.13 23.14 6.21
C TRP A 349 -5.58 24.57 5.94
N LEU A 350 -6.77 24.77 5.41
CA LEU A 350 -7.34 26.10 5.14
C LEU A 350 -7.47 26.92 6.43
N LYS A 351 -7.90 26.30 7.53
CA LYS A 351 -7.99 26.95 8.85
C LYS A 351 -6.63 27.38 9.37
N ALA A 352 -5.61 26.52 9.28
CA ALA A 352 -4.25 26.82 9.71
C ALA A 352 -3.57 27.91 8.86
N HIS A 353 -3.98 28.05 7.59
CA HIS A 353 -3.37 28.99 6.64
C HIS A 353 -4.35 30.07 6.17
N MET A 354 -5.36 30.39 6.98
CA MET A 354 -6.41 31.35 6.61
C MET A 354 -5.87 32.74 6.28
N HIS A 355 -4.77 33.17 6.89
CA HIS A 355 -4.13 34.47 6.62
C HIS A 355 -3.12 34.50 5.47
N TRP A 356 -2.90 33.36 4.82
CA TRP A 356 -2.03 33.32 3.65
C TRP A 356 -2.64 34.10 2.47
N ARG A 357 -1.77 34.53 1.53
CA ARG A 357 -2.21 35.18 0.29
C ARG A 357 -3.14 34.22 -0.49
N ARG A 358 -4.18 34.74 -1.08
CA ARG A 358 -5.19 33.96 -1.83
C ARG A 358 -4.56 33.09 -2.93
N ARG A 359 -3.52 33.61 -3.63
CA ARG A 359 -2.76 32.86 -4.67
C ARG A 359 -2.03 31.66 -4.09
N ASP A 360 -1.48 31.76 -2.89
CA ASP A 360 -0.74 30.66 -2.24
C ASP A 360 -1.74 29.58 -1.77
N GLN A 361 -2.89 30.00 -1.26
CA GLN A 361 -3.99 29.09 -0.93
C GLN A 361 -4.48 28.33 -2.18
N GLN A 362 -4.67 29.05 -3.32
CA GLN A 362 -5.04 28.46 -4.60
C GLN A 362 -4.03 27.41 -5.06
N ALA A 363 -2.74 27.77 -5.05
CA ALA A 363 -1.67 26.89 -5.49
C ALA A 363 -1.65 25.58 -4.67
N HIS A 364 -1.84 25.65 -3.36
CA HIS A 364 -1.89 24.48 -2.50
C HIS A 364 -3.14 23.62 -2.74
N LEU A 365 -4.33 24.24 -2.82
CA LEU A 365 -5.58 23.53 -3.13
C LEU A 365 -5.52 22.85 -4.50
N ARG A 366 -4.88 23.48 -5.49
CA ARG A 366 -4.63 22.89 -6.81
C ARG A 366 -3.83 21.60 -6.68
N ILE A 367 -2.72 21.61 -5.94
CA ILE A 367 -1.88 20.43 -5.71
C ILE A 367 -2.68 19.33 -4.99
N MET A 368 -3.47 19.68 -3.97
CA MET A 368 -4.29 18.71 -3.24
C MET A 368 -5.33 18.04 -4.15
N LEU A 369 -6.06 18.83 -4.95
CA LEU A 369 -7.08 18.32 -5.89
C LEU A 369 -6.43 17.46 -6.98
N GLN A 370 -5.35 17.90 -7.59
CA GLN A 370 -4.63 17.13 -8.60
C GLN A 370 -4.15 15.79 -8.04
N GLY A 371 -3.59 15.76 -6.83
CA GLY A 371 -3.19 14.52 -6.16
C GLY A 371 -4.36 13.57 -5.92
N PHE A 372 -5.53 14.11 -5.57
CA PHE A 372 -6.75 13.31 -5.40
C PHE A 372 -7.25 12.76 -6.75
N TYR A 373 -7.25 13.58 -7.80
CA TYR A 373 -7.68 13.17 -9.14
C TYR A 373 -6.73 12.12 -9.75
N GLN A 374 -5.41 12.24 -9.54
CA GLN A 374 -4.44 11.24 -10.00
C GLN A 374 -4.77 9.82 -9.50
N TYR A 375 -5.41 9.70 -8.35
CA TYR A 375 -5.80 8.41 -7.82
C TYR A 375 -7.24 8.03 -8.15
N PHE A 376 -8.19 8.97 -8.03
CA PHE A 376 -9.62 8.68 -8.06
C PHE A 376 -10.32 8.97 -9.39
N ALA A 377 -9.67 9.58 -10.40
CA ALA A 377 -10.32 9.93 -11.66
C ALA A 377 -10.44 8.74 -12.63
N LEU A 378 -11.17 7.70 -12.19
CA LEU A 378 -11.57 6.56 -13.01
C LEU A 378 -12.90 6.81 -13.71
N HIS A 379 -13.21 5.92 -14.68
CA HIS A 379 -14.54 5.89 -15.28
C HIS A 379 -15.64 5.76 -14.21
N HIS A 380 -16.75 6.47 -14.34
CA HIS A 380 -17.86 6.61 -13.39
C HIS A 380 -17.61 7.50 -12.15
N CYS A 381 -16.40 8.02 -11.92
CA CYS A 381 -16.10 8.85 -10.76
C CYS A 381 -16.51 10.33 -10.93
N LYS A 382 -16.70 10.81 -12.16
CA LYS A 382 -16.89 12.24 -12.50
C LYS A 382 -17.86 12.94 -11.58
N ARG A 383 -19.10 12.44 -11.44
CA ARG A 383 -20.13 13.05 -10.59
C ARG A 383 -19.69 13.22 -9.13
N LYS A 384 -18.97 12.23 -8.58
CA LYS A 384 -18.50 12.31 -7.20
C LYS A 384 -17.31 13.27 -7.04
N LEU A 385 -16.48 13.37 -8.06
CA LEU A 385 -15.34 14.31 -8.08
C LEU A 385 -15.83 15.76 -8.25
N ASP A 386 -16.85 15.99 -9.08
CA ASP A 386 -17.47 17.32 -9.23
C ASP A 386 -18.14 17.78 -7.92
N TRP A 387 -18.80 16.86 -7.22
CA TRP A 387 -19.33 17.15 -5.88
C TRP A 387 -18.21 17.51 -4.89
N LEU A 388 -17.11 16.76 -4.89
CA LEU A 388 -15.96 17.02 -4.02
C LEU A 388 -15.29 18.36 -4.35
N PHE A 389 -15.15 18.69 -5.62
CA PHE A 389 -14.66 19.96 -6.09
C PHE A 389 -15.51 21.14 -5.55
N ALA A 390 -16.82 21.05 -5.71
CA ALA A 390 -17.73 22.07 -5.18
C ALA A 390 -17.64 22.20 -3.65
N GLU A 391 -17.42 21.08 -2.92
CA GLU A 391 -17.29 21.14 -1.47
C GLU A 391 -15.96 21.80 -1.04
N VAL A 392 -14.87 21.57 -1.77
CA VAL A 392 -13.60 22.29 -1.55
C VAL A 392 -13.76 23.78 -1.76
N GLN A 393 -14.45 24.18 -2.83
CA GLN A 393 -14.75 25.59 -3.06
C GLN A 393 -15.59 26.20 -1.94
N ARG A 394 -16.63 25.49 -1.44
CA ARG A 394 -17.45 25.96 -0.30
C ARG A 394 -16.61 26.13 0.97
N GLN A 395 -15.72 25.17 1.28
CA GLN A 395 -14.83 25.29 2.42
C GLN A 395 -13.90 26.52 2.29
N TRP A 396 -13.33 26.71 1.10
CA TRP A 396 -12.44 27.83 0.84
C TRP A 396 -13.18 29.18 0.99
N ILE A 397 -14.39 29.30 0.44
CA ILE A 397 -15.22 30.52 0.58
C ILE A 397 -15.52 30.80 2.06
N ARG A 398 -15.86 29.77 2.86
CA ARG A 398 -16.10 29.95 4.30
C ARG A 398 -14.86 30.56 4.98
N VAL A 399 -13.67 30.02 4.71
CA VAL A 399 -12.43 30.55 5.30
C VAL A 399 -12.14 31.98 4.82
N LEU A 400 -12.32 32.29 3.53
CA LEU A 400 -12.16 33.64 3.01
C LEU A 400 -13.11 34.65 3.65
N ARG A 401 -14.33 34.24 3.99
CA ARG A 401 -15.30 35.09 4.71
C ARG A 401 -14.85 35.38 6.16
N HIS A 402 -14.18 34.43 6.79
CA HIS A 402 -13.65 34.59 8.15
C HIS A 402 -12.36 35.44 8.24
N GLN A 403 -11.73 35.78 7.11
CA GLN A 403 -10.52 36.62 7.09
C GLN A 403 -10.79 38.09 7.53
N SER A 404 -12.01 38.57 7.37
CA SER A 404 -12.39 39.94 7.74
C SER A 404 -13.90 40.02 8.00
N GLN A 405 -14.30 40.72 9.05
CA GLN A 405 -15.70 40.96 9.41
C GLN A 405 -16.46 41.75 8.35
N CYS A 406 -15.77 42.59 7.56
CA CYS A 406 -16.34 43.40 6.47
C CYS A 406 -16.37 42.67 5.11
N ASN A 407 -15.96 41.41 5.03
CA ASN A 407 -15.72 40.74 3.76
C ASN A 407 -17.00 40.05 3.25
N ARG A 408 -17.77 40.72 2.41
CA ARG A 408 -18.99 40.18 1.74
C ARG A 408 -18.60 39.35 0.51
N ILE A 409 -17.75 38.31 0.69
CA ILE A 409 -17.39 37.41 -0.41
C ILE A 409 -18.60 36.53 -0.77
N CYS A 410 -19.10 36.66 -1.99
CA CYS A 410 -20.16 35.83 -2.56
C CYS A 410 -19.66 35.09 -3.83
N TRP A 411 -20.44 34.13 -4.29
CA TRP A 411 -20.11 33.38 -5.50
C TRP A 411 -19.96 34.28 -6.73
N SER A 412 -20.84 35.23 -6.93
CA SER A 412 -20.78 36.16 -8.04
C SER A 412 -19.52 37.01 -8.08
N TYR A 413 -18.99 37.39 -6.92
CA TYR A 413 -17.69 38.08 -6.81
C TYR A 413 -16.50 37.17 -7.17
N LEU A 414 -16.59 35.88 -6.87
CA LEU A 414 -15.47 34.93 -7.06
C LEU A 414 -15.40 34.35 -8.48
N LEU A 415 -16.55 34.19 -9.13
CA LEU A 415 -16.63 33.68 -10.49
C LEU A 415 -15.86 34.60 -11.45
N GLY A 416 -14.96 34.03 -12.25
CA GLY A 416 -14.09 34.77 -13.17
C GLY A 416 -12.84 35.37 -12.56
N ARG A 417 -12.57 35.20 -11.27
CA ARG A 417 -11.29 35.62 -10.66
C ARG A 417 -10.23 34.54 -10.83
N SER A 418 -9.14 34.85 -11.54
CA SER A 418 -8.04 33.90 -11.82
C SER A 418 -7.45 33.26 -10.58
N TRP A 419 -7.42 33.96 -9.44
CA TRP A 419 -6.91 33.43 -8.17
C TRP A 419 -7.93 32.48 -7.47
N PHE A 420 -9.16 32.34 -7.98
CA PHE A 420 -10.15 31.41 -7.46
C PHE A 420 -10.34 30.17 -8.34
N GLU A 421 -9.69 30.11 -9.47
CA GLU A 421 -9.76 28.98 -10.38
C GLU A 421 -9.03 27.74 -9.82
N LEU A 422 -9.75 26.66 -9.69
CA LEU A 422 -9.23 25.35 -9.30
C LEU A 422 -9.41 24.35 -10.47
N PRO A 423 -8.57 23.30 -10.54
CA PRO A 423 -8.65 22.32 -11.61
C PRO A 423 -9.90 21.46 -11.49
N TYR A 424 -10.66 21.35 -12.56
CA TYR A 424 -11.76 20.38 -12.67
C TYR A 424 -11.22 18.96 -12.84
N ALA A 425 -12.00 17.98 -12.38
CA ALA A 425 -11.68 16.60 -12.59
C ALA A 425 -11.86 16.19 -14.05
N THR A 426 -10.80 15.71 -14.66
CA THR A 426 -10.81 15.01 -15.96
C THR A 426 -10.60 13.53 -15.75
N MET A 427 -11.06 12.70 -16.68
CA MET A 427 -10.81 11.25 -16.62
C MET A 427 -9.33 10.99 -16.95
N LEU A 428 -8.56 10.51 -15.96
CA LEU A 428 -7.13 10.25 -16.13
C LEU A 428 -6.81 8.79 -16.45
N HIS A 429 -7.71 7.86 -16.07
CA HIS A 429 -7.49 6.41 -16.21
C HIS A 429 -8.70 5.74 -16.89
N PRO A 430 -8.90 5.94 -18.20
CA PRO A 430 -10.07 5.43 -18.91
C PRO A 430 -10.10 3.90 -19.04
N THR A 431 -8.94 3.25 -19.00
CA THR A 431 -8.77 1.79 -19.22
C THR A 431 -8.70 0.96 -17.94
N VAL A 432 -8.73 1.59 -16.78
CA VAL A 432 -8.70 0.90 -15.46
C VAL A 432 -10.04 0.31 -15.10
#